data_9a221f3bcb5359a3eadaa94da4fe9e17
#
_entry.id   9a221f3bcb5359a3eadaa94da4fe9e17
#
_cell.length_a   1.000
_cell.length_b   1.000
_cell.length_c   1.000
_cell.angle_alpha   90.00
_cell.angle_beta   90.00
_cell.angle_gamma   90.00
#
_symmetry.space_group_name_H-M   'P 1'
#
loop_
_entity.id
_entity.type
_entity.pdbx_description
1 polymer ?
#
loop_
_entity_poly.entity_id
_entity_poly.type
_entity_poly.pdbx_seq_one_letter_code
_entity_poly.pdbx_strand_id
1 'polypeptide(L)'
;MMTRREFLVRTGAAAALAGFPGIAAGAAREPGGAAGRVLAKLRAVANSKSYYWAWTHPWMDPWPMAGDRRFAVKKGEGFAPLPTADVRLDCAYTQYTDGRRVLLAYSDLAAVTGTWHAPAYYAANRATLTAAIRRFWKECGGVTVFSWHMDHPYCETGFKQASYRYKSDGDDRNAIKQILDGTGRPCGTGSIDGKTHRTPFANPRAWYFASLQEIAAFFKGLVDEETGEPIPVILRYGHEMDGTWFWWGRTWCTSAEFRTFSRLTADFLRKACGDNQILFAYTPDRTWKAFGQEGDAENTYLACYPGDAYVDIVGLDDYSIGHGDDAKAEASFAETVRKLRLISAFAAQRGKVAALTETGGQKKRDDFWVYLHRVMTAEGVQLAFADTWGGVYGTLPETPASEQDERAFARRPEVLLESPANAFR
;
A
#
# COMPACT_ATOMS: atom_id res chain seq x y z
N MET A 1 -10.26 27.28 15.94
CA MET A 1 -10.43 25.89 15.47
C MET A 1 -11.65 25.87 14.56
N MET A 2 -11.50 25.56 13.29
CA MET A 2 -12.61 25.53 12.34
C MET A 2 -13.43 24.25 12.55
N THR A 3 -14.75 24.36 12.62
CA THR A 3 -15.61 23.18 12.77
C THR A 3 -15.66 22.35 11.48
N ARG A 4 -16.00 21.07 11.57
CA ARG A 4 -16.18 20.16 10.43
C ARG A 4 -17.12 20.72 9.36
N ARG A 5 -18.14 21.45 9.79
CA ARG A 5 -19.15 22.09 8.92
C ARG A 5 -18.58 23.31 8.18
N GLU A 6 -17.77 24.11 8.86
CA GLU A 6 -17.11 25.29 8.27
C GLU A 6 -16.03 24.91 7.28
N PHE A 7 -15.31 23.78 7.51
CA PHE A 7 -14.36 23.24 6.57
C PHE A 7 -15.03 22.83 5.25
N LEU A 8 -16.13 22.08 5.33
CA LEU A 8 -16.86 21.61 4.12
C LEU A 8 -17.46 22.77 3.29
N VAL A 9 -17.86 23.86 3.94
CA VAL A 9 -18.44 25.04 3.25
C VAL A 9 -17.36 25.89 2.58
N ARG A 10 -16.18 26.06 3.21
CA ARG A 10 -15.11 26.93 2.67
C ARG A 10 -14.33 26.33 1.51
N THR A 11 -14.21 24.99 1.45
CA THR A 11 -13.38 24.33 0.43
C THR A 11 -14.08 24.08 -0.91
N GLY A 12 -15.37 24.40 -1.03
CA GLY A 12 -16.17 24.00 -2.20
C GLY A 12 -16.37 22.49 -2.32
N ALA A 13 -15.72 21.70 -1.49
CA ALA A 13 -15.81 20.24 -1.47
C ALA A 13 -17.23 19.77 -1.07
N ALA A 14 -17.94 20.54 -0.25
CA ALA A 14 -19.33 20.27 0.10
C ALA A 14 -20.27 20.26 -1.11
N ALA A 15 -20.06 21.13 -2.08
CA ALA A 15 -20.87 21.19 -3.30
C ALA A 15 -20.56 20.01 -4.24
N ALA A 16 -19.30 19.56 -4.28
CA ALA A 16 -18.90 18.39 -5.08
C ALA A 16 -19.37 17.06 -4.47
N LEU A 17 -19.54 17.02 -3.15
CA LEU A 17 -19.94 15.82 -2.39
C LEU A 17 -21.44 15.78 -2.04
N ALA A 18 -22.16 16.88 -2.10
CA ALA A 18 -23.61 16.95 -1.84
C ALA A 18 -24.45 16.16 -2.86
N GLY A 19 -23.85 15.65 -3.93
CA GLY A 19 -24.49 14.91 -5.01
C GLY A 19 -24.13 13.41 -5.07
N PHE A 20 -23.66 12.76 -4.00
CA PHE A 20 -23.41 11.30 -4.00
C PHE A 20 -24.58 10.48 -3.38
N PRO A 21 -25.78 10.42 -4.01
CA PRO A 21 -26.78 9.46 -3.65
C PRO A 21 -26.44 8.14 -4.35
N GLY A 22 -26.16 7.09 -3.60
CA GLY A 22 -26.07 5.78 -4.23
C GLY A 22 -24.94 4.84 -3.81
N ILE A 23 -23.94 5.30 -3.05
CA ILE A 23 -23.13 4.36 -2.30
C ILE A 23 -24.02 3.94 -1.13
N ALA A 24 -24.53 2.70 -1.16
CA ALA A 24 -25.17 2.14 0.01
C ALA A 24 -24.14 2.25 1.15
N ALA A 25 -24.36 3.21 2.03
CA ALA A 25 -23.56 3.38 3.23
C ALA A 25 -23.82 2.17 4.12
N GLY A 26 -23.14 1.07 3.84
CA GLY A 26 -22.88 0.11 4.89
C GLY A 26 -22.20 0.87 6.01
N ALA A 27 -22.59 0.62 7.27
CA ALA A 27 -21.93 1.27 8.39
C ALA A 27 -20.41 1.12 8.24
N ALA A 28 -19.66 2.19 8.46
CA ALA A 28 -18.20 2.12 8.47
C ALA A 28 -17.79 1.03 9.47
N ARG A 29 -16.88 0.18 9.06
CA ARG A 29 -16.34 -0.85 9.94
C ARG A 29 -15.56 -0.21 11.07
N GLU A 30 -15.71 -0.73 12.27
CA GLU A 30 -14.91 -0.36 13.44
C GLU A 30 -14.18 -1.62 13.93
N PRO A 31 -12.94 -1.86 13.50
CA PRO A 31 -12.16 -3.01 13.96
C PRO A 31 -11.88 -2.91 15.44
N GLY A 32 -11.84 -4.05 16.13
CA GLY A 32 -11.49 -4.12 17.54
C GLY A 32 -9.98 -4.26 17.77
N GLY A 33 -9.57 -4.43 19.04
CA GLY A 33 -8.20 -4.77 19.42
C GLY A 33 -7.13 -3.79 18.94
N ALA A 34 -5.95 -4.33 18.62
CA ALA A 34 -4.83 -3.52 18.16
C ALA A 34 -5.09 -2.80 16.83
N ALA A 35 -5.80 -3.42 15.88
CA ALA A 35 -6.15 -2.76 14.63
C ALA A 35 -7.07 -1.54 14.84
N GLY A 36 -8.01 -1.63 15.78
CA GLY A 36 -8.86 -0.49 16.17
C GLY A 36 -8.05 0.66 16.76
N ARG A 37 -7.08 0.35 17.62
CA ARG A 37 -6.16 1.37 18.18
C ARG A 37 -5.34 2.06 17.09
N VAL A 38 -4.79 1.29 16.15
CA VAL A 38 -4.06 1.84 14.98
C VAL A 38 -4.95 2.74 14.15
N LEU A 39 -6.17 2.31 13.81
CA LEU A 39 -7.10 3.10 13.01
C LEU A 39 -7.49 4.41 13.72
N ALA A 40 -7.75 4.35 15.02
CA ALA A 40 -8.08 5.54 15.82
C ALA A 40 -6.91 6.54 15.84
N LYS A 41 -5.67 6.06 15.97
CA LYS A 41 -4.48 6.90 15.94
C LYS A 41 -4.25 7.52 14.57
N LEU A 42 -4.40 6.76 13.49
CA LEU A 42 -4.32 7.29 12.12
C LEU A 42 -5.39 8.35 11.87
N ARG A 43 -6.63 8.15 12.34
CA ARG A 43 -7.69 9.16 12.27
C ARG A 43 -7.33 10.44 13.04
N ALA A 44 -6.75 10.30 14.23
CA ALA A 44 -6.31 11.45 15.02
C ALA A 44 -5.22 12.24 14.30
N VAL A 45 -4.24 11.55 13.71
CA VAL A 45 -3.17 12.17 12.93
C VAL A 45 -3.73 12.85 11.68
N ALA A 46 -4.60 12.21 10.90
CA ALA A 46 -5.23 12.82 9.73
C ALA A 46 -6.03 14.09 10.06
N ASN A 47 -6.57 14.19 11.28
CA ASN A 47 -7.27 15.38 11.76
C ASN A 47 -6.34 16.44 12.37
N SER A 48 -5.04 16.17 12.41
CA SER A 48 -4.00 17.14 12.82
C SER A 48 -3.35 17.78 11.59
N LYS A 49 -2.26 18.49 11.79
CA LYS A 49 -1.40 18.96 10.71
C LYS A 49 -0.19 18.06 10.51
N SER A 50 -0.07 17.01 11.31
CA SER A 50 1.05 16.08 11.26
C SER A 50 0.68 14.85 10.45
N TYR A 51 1.70 14.14 9.97
CA TYR A 51 1.55 12.90 9.22
C TYR A 51 2.75 12.00 9.45
N TYR A 52 2.52 10.66 9.38
CA TYR A 52 3.62 9.72 9.39
C TYR A 52 4.33 9.73 8.04
N TRP A 53 5.66 9.76 8.09
CA TRP A 53 6.44 9.37 6.93
C TRP A 53 6.56 7.85 6.93
N ALA A 54 6.09 7.23 5.86
CA ALA A 54 6.18 5.81 5.63
C ALA A 54 7.24 5.51 4.56
N TRP A 55 7.80 4.31 4.62
CA TRP A 55 8.80 3.90 3.67
C TRP A 55 8.61 2.48 3.19
N THR A 56 8.82 2.28 1.87
CA THR A 56 8.73 0.97 1.23
C THR A 56 10.02 0.18 1.39
N HIS A 57 9.89 -1.09 1.78
CA HIS A 57 10.96 -2.09 1.91
C HIS A 57 12.12 -1.73 2.87
N PRO A 58 11.87 -1.24 4.09
CA PRO A 58 12.94 -0.78 4.98
C PRO A 58 13.90 -1.88 5.45
N TRP A 59 13.47 -3.14 5.52
CA TRP A 59 14.27 -4.24 6.08
C TRP A 59 14.21 -5.56 5.31
N MET A 60 13.48 -5.62 4.19
CA MET A 60 13.13 -6.90 3.58
C MET A 60 13.41 -7.03 2.12
N ASP A 61 13.73 -5.95 1.46
CA ASP A 61 14.02 -6.04 0.06
C ASP A 61 15.50 -6.37 -0.14
N PRO A 62 15.79 -7.49 -0.82
CA PRO A 62 17.12 -7.76 -1.30
C PRO A 62 17.53 -6.83 -2.46
N TRP A 63 16.68 -5.88 -2.87
CA TRP A 63 17.09 -4.86 -3.82
C TRP A 63 18.19 -4.00 -3.16
N PRO A 64 19.42 -4.06 -3.70
CA PRO A 64 20.45 -3.18 -3.20
C PRO A 64 19.96 -1.75 -3.43
N MET A 65 19.64 -1.07 -2.36
CA MET A 65 19.47 0.37 -2.40
C MET A 65 20.77 0.92 -2.98
N ALA A 66 20.69 1.63 -4.08
CA ALA A 66 21.90 2.16 -4.73
C ALA A 66 22.70 2.92 -3.68
N GLY A 67 23.90 2.41 -3.34
CA GLY A 67 24.81 3.00 -2.38
C GLY A 67 24.85 2.39 -0.98
N ASP A 68 23.87 1.62 -0.52
CA ASP A 68 23.95 0.98 0.80
C ASP A 68 24.54 -0.44 0.72
N ARG A 69 25.85 -0.54 0.98
CA ARG A 69 26.57 -1.82 0.98
C ARG A 69 26.10 -2.81 2.06
N ARG A 70 25.36 -2.36 3.06
CA ARG A 70 24.85 -3.22 4.15
C ARG A 70 23.76 -4.18 3.68
N PHE A 71 23.08 -3.85 2.57
CA PHE A 71 22.03 -4.62 1.94
C PHE A 71 22.42 -5.10 0.52
N ALA A 72 23.70 -4.94 0.14
CA ALA A 72 24.17 -5.31 -1.20
C ALA A 72 24.25 -6.83 -1.36
N VAL A 73 23.37 -7.37 -2.16
CA VAL A 73 23.53 -8.69 -2.75
C VAL A 73 24.35 -8.55 -4.03
N LYS A 74 25.41 -9.34 -4.18
CA LYS A 74 26.24 -9.33 -5.39
C LYS A 74 25.39 -9.70 -6.61
N LYS A 75 25.47 -8.88 -7.65
CA LYS A 75 24.83 -9.17 -8.95
C LYS A 75 25.31 -10.53 -9.45
N GLY A 76 24.38 -11.50 -9.58
CA GLY A 76 24.67 -12.84 -10.07
C GLY A 76 24.68 -13.96 -9.03
N GLU A 77 24.72 -13.66 -7.74
CA GLU A 77 24.44 -14.61 -6.67
C GLU A 77 22.97 -14.45 -6.31
N GLY A 78 22.19 -15.53 -6.38
CA GLY A 78 20.76 -15.49 -5.99
C GLY A 78 20.59 -14.88 -4.59
N PHE A 79 19.52 -14.14 -4.39
CA PHE A 79 19.24 -13.50 -3.10
C PHE A 79 19.23 -14.54 -1.98
N ALA A 80 20.14 -14.42 -1.04
CA ALA A 80 20.07 -15.17 0.19
C ALA A 80 19.24 -14.35 1.19
N PRO A 81 18.17 -14.92 1.78
CA PRO A 81 17.44 -14.23 2.84
C PRO A 81 18.39 -13.96 4.00
N LEU A 82 18.29 -12.77 4.61
CA LEU A 82 19.03 -12.46 5.82
C LEU A 82 18.64 -13.47 6.90
N PRO A 83 19.60 -14.02 7.67
CA PRO A 83 19.28 -14.78 8.84
C PRO A 83 18.38 -13.97 9.78
N THR A 84 17.42 -14.63 10.44
CA THR A 84 16.48 -13.94 11.36
C THR A 84 17.19 -13.18 12.48
N ALA A 85 18.38 -13.61 12.88
CA ALA A 85 19.22 -12.93 13.86
C ALA A 85 19.82 -11.61 13.35
N ASP A 86 19.96 -11.44 12.03
CA ASP A 86 20.58 -10.26 11.41
C ASP A 86 19.54 -9.23 10.93
N VAL A 87 18.27 -9.45 11.22
CA VAL A 87 17.20 -8.48 10.90
C VAL A 87 17.48 -7.16 11.62
N ARG A 88 17.67 -6.11 10.86
CA ARG A 88 17.82 -4.75 11.36
C ARG A 88 16.55 -3.97 11.13
N LEU A 89 16.17 -3.14 12.11
CA LEU A 89 15.03 -2.24 12.01
C LEU A 89 15.43 -0.86 11.48
N ASP A 90 16.72 -0.58 11.41
CA ASP A 90 17.27 0.60 10.75
C ASP A 90 17.40 0.33 9.24
N CYS A 91 16.99 1.29 8.46
CA CYS A 91 17.07 1.28 7.00
C CYS A 91 18.00 2.39 6.51
N ALA A 92 18.20 2.47 5.19
CA ALA A 92 19.04 3.50 4.58
C ALA A 92 18.67 4.94 4.98
N TYR A 93 17.43 5.15 5.40
CA TYR A 93 16.94 6.47 5.84
C TYR A 93 17.34 6.90 7.23
N THR A 94 17.63 5.96 8.13
CA THR A 94 17.97 6.33 9.50
C THR A 94 19.19 7.27 9.56
N GLN A 95 20.04 7.25 8.53
CA GLN A 95 21.13 8.21 8.37
C GLN A 95 20.65 9.65 8.08
N TYR A 96 19.43 9.82 7.54
CA TYR A 96 18.86 11.15 7.21
C TYR A 96 17.84 11.62 8.26
N THR A 97 17.44 10.75 9.17
CA THR A 97 16.42 11.01 10.20
C THR A 97 16.99 11.15 11.61
N ASP A 98 18.29 11.40 11.74
CA ASP A 98 19.01 11.45 13.03
C ASP A 98 18.84 10.15 13.83
N GLY A 99 18.82 8.99 13.14
CA GLY A 99 18.67 7.66 13.71
C GLY A 99 17.23 7.24 14.06
N ARG A 100 16.25 8.12 13.84
CA ARG A 100 14.84 7.80 14.10
C ARG A 100 14.26 6.94 12.96
N ARG A 101 13.46 5.95 13.30
CA ARG A 101 12.84 5.04 12.34
C ARG A 101 11.48 5.58 11.88
N VAL A 102 11.06 5.17 10.69
CA VAL A 102 9.64 5.29 10.28
C VAL A 102 8.78 4.37 11.15
N LEU A 103 7.50 4.66 11.29
CA LEU A 103 6.55 3.82 12.05
C LEU A 103 5.51 3.14 11.17
N LEU A 104 5.53 3.42 9.86
CA LEU A 104 4.80 2.69 8.85
C LEU A 104 5.81 2.17 7.83
N ALA A 105 5.88 0.86 7.69
CA ALA A 105 6.86 0.19 6.85
C ALA A 105 6.15 -0.67 5.81
N TYR A 106 6.34 -0.34 4.53
CA TYR A 106 5.73 -1.06 3.43
C TYR A 106 6.52 -2.31 3.07
N SER A 107 5.79 -3.40 2.81
CA SER A 107 6.31 -4.65 2.30
C SER A 107 5.37 -5.22 1.24
N ASP A 108 5.74 -6.32 0.61
CA ASP A 108 4.94 -6.95 -0.43
C ASP A 108 4.62 -8.41 -0.11
N LEU A 109 3.36 -8.80 -0.32
CA LEU A 109 2.92 -10.18 -0.13
C LEU A 109 3.45 -11.13 -1.22
N ALA A 110 4.08 -10.61 -2.26
CA ALA A 110 4.85 -11.44 -3.19
C ALA A 110 5.88 -12.31 -2.46
N ALA A 111 6.48 -11.80 -1.39
CA ALA A 111 7.37 -12.55 -0.51
C ALA A 111 6.67 -13.67 0.28
N VAL A 112 5.35 -13.65 0.38
CA VAL A 112 4.53 -14.66 1.08
C VAL A 112 3.95 -15.67 0.10
N THR A 113 3.43 -15.21 -1.04
CA THR A 113 2.73 -16.05 -2.01
C THR A 113 3.63 -16.70 -3.05
N GLY A 114 4.89 -16.30 -3.13
CA GLY A 114 5.85 -16.93 -4.01
C GLY A 114 6.07 -16.24 -5.35
N THR A 115 5.70 -14.97 -5.47
CA THR A 115 5.99 -14.17 -6.66
C THR A 115 7.48 -13.80 -6.73
N TRP A 116 8.08 -13.79 -7.91
CA TRP A 116 9.40 -13.23 -8.26
C TRP A 116 10.65 -14.04 -7.91
N HIS A 117 10.60 -15.07 -7.05
CA HIS A 117 11.81 -15.76 -6.58
C HIS A 117 11.68 -17.30 -6.51
N ALA A 118 12.81 -17.99 -6.33
CA ALA A 118 12.85 -19.44 -6.18
C ALA A 118 12.19 -19.93 -4.87
N PRO A 119 11.59 -21.13 -4.83
CA PRO A 119 10.87 -21.65 -3.67
C PRO A 119 11.61 -21.61 -2.33
N ALA A 120 12.90 -21.97 -2.33
CA ALA A 120 13.72 -21.95 -1.12
C ALA A 120 13.86 -20.54 -0.51
N TYR A 121 13.84 -19.51 -1.34
CA TYR A 121 13.90 -18.12 -0.90
C TYR A 121 12.68 -17.73 -0.07
N TYR A 122 11.48 -18.17 -0.44
CA TYR A 122 10.24 -17.79 0.25
C TYR A 122 10.11 -18.34 1.66
N ALA A 123 10.49 -19.60 1.87
CA ALA A 123 10.41 -20.21 3.20
C ALA A 123 11.28 -19.44 4.21
N ALA A 124 12.53 -19.13 3.82
CA ALA A 124 13.45 -18.37 4.64
C ALA A 124 13.01 -16.89 4.77
N ASN A 125 12.49 -16.31 3.69
CA ASN A 125 12.03 -14.92 3.71
C ASN A 125 10.78 -14.72 4.57
N ARG A 126 9.84 -15.67 4.62
CA ARG A 126 8.70 -15.62 5.55
C ARG A 126 9.15 -15.60 7.01
N ALA A 127 10.12 -16.42 7.38
CA ALA A 127 10.65 -16.41 8.74
C ALA A 127 11.30 -15.07 9.10
N THR A 128 12.12 -14.53 8.20
CA THR A 128 12.76 -13.22 8.34
C THR A 128 11.73 -12.10 8.44
N LEU A 129 10.71 -12.12 7.57
CA LEU A 129 9.62 -11.14 7.57
C LEU A 129 8.82 -11.19 8.88
N THR A 130 8.47 -12.39 9.32
CA THR A 130 7.76 -12.57 10.59
C THR A 130 8.57 -12.01 11.75
N ALA A 131 9.87 -12.31 11.82
CA ALA A 131 10.76 -11.79 12.87
C ALA A 131 10.87 -10.26 12.81
N ALA A 132 11.03 -9.69 11.60
CA ALA A 132 11.11 -8.24 11.40
C ALA A 132 9.84 -7.53 11.87
N ILE A 133 8.66 -8.02 11.47
CA ILE A 133 7.37 -7.42 11.84
C ILE A 133 7.13 -7.48 13.35
N ARG A 134 7.40 -8.64 13.98
CA ARG A 134 7.26 -8.79 15.43
C ARG A 134 8.18 -7.85 16.19
N ARG A 135 9.45 -7.73 15.77
CA ARG A 135 10.39 -6.80 16.37
C ARG A 135 10.00 -5.35 16.14
N PHE A 136 9.55 -5.01 14.94
CA PHE A 136 9.12 -3.66 14.61
C PHE A 136 7.91 -3.22 15.44
N TRP A 137 6.93 -4.11 15.62
CA TRP A 137 5.80 -3.87 16.50
C TRP A 137 6.26 -3.73 17.98
N LYS A 138 7.11 -4.64 18.44
CA LYS A 138 7.56 -4.68 19.85
C LYS A 138 8.49 -3.52 20.21
N GLU A 139 9.51 -3.26 19.37
CA GLU A 139 10.59 -2.34 19.70
C GLU A 139 10.26 -0.90 19.30
N CYS A 140 9.54 -0.69 18.19
CA CYS A 140 9.24 0.64 17.67
C CYS A 140 7.76 1.02 17.82
N GLY A 141 6.87 0.06 18.05
CA GLY A 141 5.43 0.26 17.96
C GLY A 141 4.99 0.58 16.54
N GLY A 142 5.70 0.04 15.53
CA GLY A 142 5.45 0.31 14.13
C GLY A 142 4.49 -0.70 13.48
N VAL A 143 3.79 -0.29 12.43
CA VAL A 143 2.82 -1.10 11.68
C VAL A 143 3.32 -1.36 10.26
N THR A 144 3.14 -2.60 9.80
CA THR A 144 3.49 -2.99 8.42
C THR A 144 2.31 -2.77 7.49
N VAL A 145 2.59 -2.12 6.35
CA VAL A 145 1.65 -1.94 5.24
C VAL A 145 2.05 -2.92 4.14
N PHE A 146 1.10 -3.72 3.67
CA PHE A 146 1.34 -4.66 2.59
C PHE A 146 0.69 -4.23 1.29
N SER A 147 1.50 -4.14 0.24
CA SER A 147 1.04 -4.28 -1.14
C SER A 147 0.98 -5.76 -1.51
N TRP A 148 0.32 -6.08 -2.59
CA TRP A 148 0.38 -7.41 -3.17
C TRP A 148 0.49 -7.33 -4.69
N HIS A 149 1.71 -7.45 -5.18
CA HIS A 149 1.96 -7.63 -6.60
C HIS A 149 1.66 -9.08 -6.98
N MET A 150 0.40 -9.37 -7.18
CA MET A 150 -0.10 -10.70 -7.49
C MET A 150 0.45 -11.17 -8.84
N ASP A 151 0.91 -12.42 -8.91
CA ASP A 151 1.18 -13.05 -10.19
C ASP A 151 -0.10 -13.17 -11.03
N HIS A 152 0.02 -13.12 -12.35
CA HIS A 152 -1.09 -13.53 -13.20
C HIS A 152 -1.23 -15.06 -13.12
N PRO A 153 -2.44 -15.62 -12.97
CA PRO A 153 -2.62 -17.06 -12.74
C PRO A 153 -2.04 -17.95 -13.83
N TYR A 154 -1.92 -17.44 -15.05
CA TYR A 154 -1.35 -18.15 -16.18
C TYR A 154 0.15 -17.86 -16.45
N CYS A 155 0.75 -17.02 -15.62
CA CYS A 155 2.17 -16.74 -15.71
C CYS A 155 2.97 -17.77 -14.92
N GLU A 156 4.09 -18.20 -15.43
CA GLU A 156 5.02 -19.06 -14.68
C GLU A 156 5.64 -18.26 -13.54
N THR A 157 5.67 -18.84 -12.35
CA THR A 157 6.31 -18.21 -11.19
C THR A 157 7.79 -17.95 -11.44
N GLY A 158 8.26 -16.84 -10.92
CA GLY A 158 9.65 -16.39 -11.12
C GLY A 158 9.84 -15.52 -12.36
N PHE A 159 8.78 -15.24 -13.12
CA PHE A 159 8.85 -14.29 -14.23
C PHE A 159 8.83 -12.85 -13.67
N LYS A 160 9.88 -12.08 -13.94
CA LYS A 160 9.90 -10.66 -13.64
C LYS A 160 8.68 -10.00 -14.29
N GLN A 161 7.89 -9.27 -13.50
CA GLN A 161 6.68 -8.58 -13.95
C GLN A 161 5.43 -9.48 -14.16
N ALA A 162 5.32 -10.60 -13.47
CA ALA A 162 4.15 -11.47 -13.53
C ALA A 162 2.84 -10.77 -13.08
N SER A 163 2.93 -9.70 -12.30
CA SER A 163 1.82 -8.81 -11.92
C SER A 163 1.43 -7.81 -13.01
N TYR A 164 2.35 -7.50 -13.91
CA TYR A 164 2.02 -6.66 -15.06
C TYR A 164 1.23 -7.47 -16.10
N ARG A 165 0.64 -6.75 -17.06
CA ARG A 165 -0.16 -7.34 -18.12
C ARG A 165 0.53 -8.57 -18.73
N TYR A 166 -0.07 -9.72 -18.52
CA TYR A 166 0.30 -10.94 -19.22
C TYR A 166 -0.20 -10.84 -20.66
N LYS A 167 0.64 -11.17 -21.64
CA LYS A 167 0.24 -11.21 -23.05
C LYS A 167 -0.58 -12.49 -23.28
N SER A 168 -1.77 -12.57 -22.72
CA SER A 168 -2.71 -13.62 -23.04
C SER A 168 -3.70 -13.10 -24.09
N ASP A 169 -3.90 -13.87 -25.12
CA ASP A 169 -4.94 -13.63 -26.11
C ASP A 169 -6.20 -14.42 -25.71
N GLY A 170 -7.37 -13.87 -26.01
CA GLY A 170 -8.64 -14.57 -25.82
C GLY A 170 -9.16 -14.61 -24.39
N ASP A 171 -9.69 -15.77 -23.99
CA ASP A 171 -10.45 -15.96 -22.74
C ASP A 171 -9.64 -15.76 -21.45
N ASP A 172 -8.31 -15.90 -21.54
CA ASP A 172 -7.41 -15.72 -20.40
C ASP A 172 -7.23 -14.25 -19.98
N ARG A 173 -7.73 -13.32 -20.78
CA ARG A 173 -7.54 -11.88 -20.57
C ARG A 173 -8.15 -11.37 -19.27
N ASN A 174 -9.36 -11.84 -18.90
CA ASN A 174 -10.05 -11.42 -17.69
C ASN A 174 -9.95 -12.49 -16.59
N ALA A 175 -8.79 -12.59 -15.97
CA ALA A 175 -8.56 -13.54 -14.89
C ALA A 175 -9.42 -13.24 -13.64
N ILE A 176 -9.79 -11.99 -13.38
CA ILE A 176 -10.71 -11.64 -12.27
C ILE A 176 -12.07 -12.29 -12.50
N LYS A 177 -12.63 -12.18 -13.69
CA LYS A 177 -13.91 -12.85 -14.00
C LYS A 177 -13.81 -14.36 -13.81
N GLN A 178 -12.74 -14.99 -14.26
CA GLN A 178 -12.52 -16.43 -14.07
C GLN A 178 -12.40 -16.83 -12.59
N ILE A 179 -11.74 -16.00 -11.79
CA ILE A 179 -11.69 -16.19 -10.33
C ILE A 179 -13.11 -16.12 -9.72
N LEU A 180 -13.90 -15.15 -10.13
CA LEU A 180 -15.26 -14.97 -9.62
C LEU A 180 -16.21 -16.11 -10.02
N ASP A 181 -16.14 -16.53 -11.27
CA ASP A 181 -17.03 -17.55 -11.84
C ASP A 181 -16.56 -18.99 -11.54
N GLY A 182 -15.30 -19.18 -11.17
CA GLY A 182 -14.70 -20.52 -11.01
C GLY A 182 -14.42 -21.22 -12.35
N THR A 183 -14.20 -20.44 -13.40
CA THR A 183 -13.92 -20.90 -14.77
C THR A 183 -12.44 -20.76 -15.12
N GLY A 184 -12.12 -21.05 -16.36
CA GLY A 184 -10.74 -20.97 -16.87
C GLY A 184 -10.04 -22.34 -16.90
N ARG A 185 -8.88 -22.38 -17.59
CA ARG A 185 -8.06 -23.59 -17.73
C ARG A 185 -7.16 -23.79 -16.51
N PRO A 186 -6.56 -24.98 -16.32
CA PRO A 186 -5.56 -25.22 -15.30
C PRO A 186 -4.39 -24.21 -15.36
N CYS A 187 -3.94 -23.74 -14.20
CA CYS A 187 -3.00 -22.64 -14.08
C CYS A 187 -2.13 -22.75 -12.83
N GLY A 188 -1.16 -21.84 -12.66
CA GLY A 188 -0.36 -21.74 -11.46
C GLY A 188 0.59 -22.91 -11.26
N THR A 189 1.34 -23.31 -12.29
CA THR A 189 2.36 -24.38 -12.21
C THR A 189 3.59 -24.00 -11.40
N GLY A 190 3.58 -22.87 -10.75
CA GLY A 190 4.71 -22.38 -9.99
C GLY A 190 4.63 -22.61 -8.50
N SER A 191 5.38 -21.81 -7.74
CA SER A 191 5.43 -21.91 -6.31
C SER A 191 4.39 -21.01 -5.66
N ILE A 192 3.51 -21.64 -4.88
CA ILE A 192 2.77 -20.95 -3.81
C ILE A 192 3.34 -21.50 -2.53
N ASP A 193 3.45 -20.95 -1.43
CA ASP A 193 3.95 -21.52 -0.17
C ASP A 193 5.45 -21.93 -0.13
N GLY A 194 6.24 -21.50 -1.08
CA GLY A 194 7.65 -21.92 -1.18
C GLY A 194 7.86 -23.36 -1.65
N LYS A 195 6.81 -24.05 -2.12
CA LYS A 195 6.91 -25.38 -2.73
C LYS A 195 6.63 -25.31 -4.21
N THR A 196 7.33 -26.09 -4.99
CA THR A 196 7.06 -26.22 -6.42
C THR A 196 5.85 -27.12 -6.62
N HIS A 197 4.74 -26.55 -7.07
CA HIS A 197 3.57 -27.32 -7.50
C HIS A 197 3.79 -27.83 -8.93
N ARG A 198 3.99 -29.13 -9.07
CA ARG A 198 4.10 -29.80 -10.37
C ARG A 198 2.76 -29.98 -11.05
N THR A 199 1.69 -30.01 -10.26
CA THR A 199 0.32 -30.10 -10.75
C THR A 199 -0.31 -28.73 -10.73
N PRO A 200 -0.81 -28.21 -11.86
CA PRO A 200 -1.48 -26.93 -11.90
C PRO A 200 -2.78 -26.98 -11.07
N PHE A 201 -3.19 -25.84 -10.55
CA PHE A 201 -4.52 -25.68 -9.97
C PHE A 201 -5.57 -25.84 -11.05
N ALA A 202 -6.75 -26.34 -10.69
CA ALA A 202 -7.83 -26.64 -11.62
C ALA A 202 -8.26 -25.41 -12.46
N ASN A 203 -8.17 -24.20 -11.89
CA ASN A 203 -8.53 -22.95 -12.53
C ASN A 203 -7.98 -21.75 -11.70
N PRO A 204 -8.08 -20.50 -12.20
CA PRO A 204 -7.66 -19.29 -11.49
C PRO A 204 -8.27 -19.13 -10.11
N ARG A 205 -9.52 -19.55 -9.89
CA ARG A 205 -10.17 -19.48 -8.58
C ARG A 205 -9.46 -20.35 -7.55
N ALA A 206 -9.16 -21.59 -7.89
CA ALA A 206 -8.45 -22.52 -7.00
C ALA A 206 -7.06 -21.99 -6.63
N TRP A 207 -6.33 -21.46 -7.62
CA TRP A 207 -5.03 -20.81 -7.43
C TRP A 207 -5.13 -19.59 -6.52
N TYR A 208 -6.13 -18.72 -6.75
CA TYR A 208 -6.31 -17.49 -5.97
C TYR A 208 -6.63 -17.79 -4.51
N PHE A 209 -7.54 -18.72 -4.26
CA PHE A 209 -7.88 -19.11 -2.88
C PHE A 209 -6.73 -19.80 -2.17
N ALA A 210 -5.88 -20.57 -2.86
CA ALA A 210 -4.66 -21.10 -2.27
C ALA A 210 -3.71 -19.97 -1.86
N SER A 211 -3.55 -18.94 -2.68
CA SER A 211 -2.77 -17.75 -2.33
C SER A 211 -3.34 -17.00 -1.11
N LEU A 212 -4.66 -16.85 -1.05
CA LEU A 212 -5.32 -16.24 0.13
C LEU A 212 -5.15 -17.07 1.40
N GLN A 213 -5.13 -18.41 1.31
CA GLN A 213 -4.86 -19.29 2.44
C GLN A 213 -3.45 -19.08 2.99
N GLU A 214 -2.46 -18.92 2.09
CA GLU A 214 -1.07 -18.63 2.48
C GLU A 214 -0.94 -17.26 3.17
N ILE A 215 -1.59 -16.23 2.64
CA ILE A 215 -1.64 -14.90 3.26
C ILE A 215 -2.29 -14.98 4.64
N ALA A 216 -3.42 -15.67 4.73
CA ALA A 216 -4.12 -15.82 6.01
C ALA A 216 -3.27 -16.59 7.04
N ALA A 217 -2.58 -17.66 6.64
CA ALA A 217 -1.69 -18.42 7.51
C ALA A 217 -0.51 -17.55 8.00
N PHE A 218 0.05 -16.73 7.10
CA PHE A 218 1.11 -15.79 7.45
C PHE A 218 0.62 -14.74 8.46
N PHE A 219 -0.52 -14.07 8.20
CA PHE A 219 -1.05 -13.06 9.10
C PHE A 219 -1.42 -13.63 10.47
N LYS A 220 -2.04 -14.81 10.53
CA LYS A 220 -2.33 -15.49 11.80
C LYS A 220 -1.06 -15.80 12.61
N GLY A 221 0.07 -15.96 11.95
CA GLY A 221 1.38 -16.12 12.60
C GLY A 221 1.93 -14.81 13.19
N LEU A 222 1.37 -13.64 12.83
CA LEU A 222 1.81 -12.35 13.37
C LEU A 222 1.08 -12.06 14.69
N VAL A 223 1.66 -12.53 15.78
CA VAL A 223 1.11 -12.38 17.14
C VAL A 223 2.13 -11.65 18.02
N ASP A 224 1.65 -10.71 18.80
CA ASP A 224 2.41 -10.08 19.88
C ASP A 224 2.60 -11.12 21.01
N GLU A 225 3.82 -11.56 21.22
CA GLU A 225 4.14 -12.63 22.17
C GLU A 225 3.92 -12.22 23.64
N GLU A 226 3.86 -10.92 23.94
CA GLU A 226 3.63 -10.41 25.30
C GLU A 226 2.15 -10.36 25.65
N THR A 227 1.30 -9.99 24.68
CA THR A 227 -0.14 -9.80 24.92
C THR A 227 -1.00 -10.93 24.36
N GLY A 228 -0.48 -11.72 23.42
CA GLY A 228 -1.24 -12.70 22.66
C GLY A 228 -2.17 -12.09 21.60
N GLU A 229 -2.20 -10.76 21.46
CA GLU A 229 -3.02 -10.09 20.44
C GLU A 229 -2.42 -10.25 19.03
N PRO A 230 -3.26 -10.32 17.98
CA PRO A 230 -2.77 -10.22 16.61
C PRO A 230 -2.05 -8.89 16.37
N ILE A 231 -0.88 -8.94 15.75
CA ILE A 231 -0.18 -7.74 15.28
C ILE A 231 -0.95 -7.18 14.09
N PRO A 232 -1.39 -5.91 14.14
CA PRO A 232 -2.19 -5.31 13.07
C PRO A 232 -1.34 -5.04 11.82
N VAL A 233 -1.97 -5.19 10.66
CA VAL A 233 -1.39 -4.87 9.36
C VAL A 233 -2.35 -4.00 8.55
N ILE A 234 -1.81 -3.19 7.64
CA ILE A 234 -2.58 -2.49 6.62
C ILE A 234 -2.38 -3.25 5.31
N LEU A 235 -3.47 -3.59 4.63
CA LEU A 235 -3.42 -4.34 3.37
C LEU A 235 -4.02 -3.52 2.22
N ARG A 236 -3.19 -3.25 1.21
CA ARG A 236 -3.57 -2.62 -0.07
C ARG A 236 -3.36 -3.62 -1.22
N TYR A 237 -4.30 -4.53 -1.35
CA TYR A 237 -4.33 -5.48 -2.47
C TYR A 237 -5.02 -4.86 -3.69
N GLY A 238 -4.59 -5.24 -4.88
CA GLY A 238 -5.16 -4.74 -6.13
C GLY A 238 -5.05 -3.21 -6.24
N HIS A 239 -3.95 -2.62 -5.75
CA HIS A 239 -3.66 -1.19 -5.87
C HIS A 239 -3.58 -0.75 -7.34
N GLU A 240 -3.74 0.54 -7.60
CA GLU A 240 -3.68 1.14 -8.94
C GLU A 240 -4.63 0.46 -9.95
N MET A 241 -5.79 0.02 -9.49
CA MET A 241 -6.78 -0.70 -10.31
C MET A 241 -7.39 0.16 -11.43
N ASP A 242 -7.29 1.46 -11.32
CA ASP A 242 -7.67 2.42 -12.36
C ASP A 242 -6.62 2.55 -13.47
N GLY A 243 -5.41 2.00 -13.26
CA GLY A 243 -4.35 1.88 -14.24
C GLY A 243 -4.60 0.79 -15.29
N THR A 244 -3.66 0.71 -16.25
CA THR A 244 -3.72 -0.26 -17.36
C THR A 244 -2.57 -1.26 -17.36
N TRP A 245 -1.66 -1.15 -16.39
CA TRP A 245 -0.41 -1.92 -16.35
C TRP A 245 -0.53 -3.24 -15.60
N PHE A 246 -1.33 -3.31 -14.54
CA PHE A 246 -1.58 -4.55 -13.83
C PHE A 246 -2.71 -5.37 -14.47
N TRP A 247 -2.67 -6.69 -14.33
CA TRP A 247 -3.68 -7.60 -14.89
C TRP A 247 -5.05 -7.49 -14.20
N TRP A 248 -5.12 -6.86 -13.03
CA TRP A 248 -6.37 -6.53 -12.34
C TRP A 248 -6.89 -5.12 -12.64
N GLY A 249 -6.21 -4.38 -13.51
CA GLY A 249 -6.56 -3.01 -13.85
C GLY A 249 -7.76 -2.92 -14.80
N ARG A 250 -8.27 -1.71 -14.98
CA ARG A 250 -9.52 -1.38 -15.69
C ARG A 250 -9.62 -1.86 -17.14
N THR A 251 -8.51 -2.17 -17.81
CA THR A 251 -8.52 -2.71 -19.17
C THR A 251 -8.70 -4.20 -19.22
N TRP A 252 -8.63 -4.89 -18.09
CA TRP A 252 -8.63 -6.34 -17.96
C TRP A 252 -9.91 -6.86 -17.34
N CYS A 253 -10.55 -6.09 -16.48
CA CYS A 253 -11.83 -6.40 -15.88
C CYS A 253 -12.70 -5.15 -15.79
N THR A 254 -14.00 -5.35 -15.60
CA THR A 254 -14.93 -4.25 -15.31
C THR A 254 -14.80 -3.77 -13.87
N SER A 255 -15.18 -2.53 -13.60
CA SER A 255 -15.23 -1.99 -12.24
C SER A 255 -16.14 -2.81 -11.31
N ALA A 256 -17.23 -3.37 -11.83
CA ALA A 256 -18.14 -4.23 -11.06
C ALA A 256 -17.48 -5.56 -10.66
N GLU A 257 -16.75 -6.19 -11.57
CA GLU A 257 -15.98 -7.39 -11.30
C GLU A 257 -14.89 -7.11 -10.27
N PHE A 258 -14.16 -6.01 -10.40
CA PHE A 258 -13.14 -5.63 -9.43
C PHE A 258 -13.74 -5.39 -8.03
N ARG A 259 -14.87 -4.69 -7.91
CA ARG A 259 -15.55 -4.52 -6.61
C ARG A 259 -15.94 -5.84 -5.98
N THR A 260 -16.47 -6.77 -6.78
CA THR A 260 -16.86 -8.12 -6.31
C THR A 260 -15.62 -8.92 -5.87
N PHE A 261 -14.55 -8.85 -6.63
CA PHE A 261 -13.26 -9.45 -6.31
C PHE A 261 -12.69 -8.88 -5.00
N SER A 262 -12.75 -7.57 -4.82
CA SER A 262 -12.30 -6.92 -3.60
C SER A 262 -13.10 -7.36 -2.37
N ARG A 263 -14.42 -7.44 -2.48
CA ARG A 263 -15.29 -7.93 -1.40
C ARG A 263 -14.97 -9.38 -1.05
N LEU A 264 -14.86 -10.24 -2.04
CA LEU A 264 -14.51 -11.66 -1.86
C LEU A 264 -13.17 -11.81 -1.12
N THR A 265 -12.17 -11.02 -1.48
CA THR A 265 -10.85 -11.03 -0.83
C THR A 265 -10.94 -10.61 0.63
N ALA A 266 -11.60 -9.49 0.90
CA ALA A 266 -11.75 -8.98 2.26
C ALA A 266 -12.56 -9.92 3.15
N ASP A 267 -13.66 -10.47 2.65
CA ASP A 267 -14.51 -11.41 3.38
C ASP A 267 -13.75 -12.69 3.72
N PHE A 268 -12.97 -13.23 2.76
CA PHE A 268 -12.14 -14.41 3.01
C PHE A 268 -11.10 -14.14 4.11
N LEU A 269 -10.35 -13.07 4.00
CA LEU A 269 -9.29 -12.75 4.96
C LEU A 269 -9.84 -12.42 6.35
N ARG A 270 -10.96 -11.69 6.44
CA ARG A 270 -11.65 -11.44 7.71
C ARG A 270 -12.13 -12.72 8.37
N LYS A 271 -12.76 -13.60 7.59
CA LYS A 271 -13.20 -14.90 8.10
C LYS A 271 -12.04 -15.75 8.62
N ALA A 272 -10.88 -15.66 7.97
CA ALA A 272 -9.70 -16.43 8.32
C ALA A 272 -8.92 -15.85 9.50
N CYS A 273 -8.74 -14.52 9.56
CA CYS A 273 -7.86 -13.83 10.51
C CYS A 273 -8.61 -13.12 11.66
N GLY A 274 -9.93 -12.96 11.54
CA GLY A 274 -10.73 -12.12 12.43
C GLY A 274 -10.75 -10.65 12.03
N ASP A 275 -11.63 -9.87 12.69
CA ASP A 275 -11.86 -8.45 12.35
C ASP A 275 -10.88 -7.47 13.01
N ASN A 276 -9.97 -7.97 13.83
CA ASN A 276 -9.08 -7.17 14.68
C ASN A 276 -7.61 -7.16 14.23
N GLN A 277 -7.30 -7.66 13.03
CA GLN A 277 -5.92 -7.72 12.54
C GLN A 277 -5.67 -6.88 11.28
N ILE A 278 -6.59 -6.87 10.30
CA ILE A 278 -6.34 -6.28 8.99
C ILE A 278 -7.13 -4.99 8.81
N LEU A 279 -6.44 -3.90 8.50
CA LEU A 279 -7.01 -2.67 7.98
C LEU A 279 -6.90 -2.68 6.45
N PHE A 280 -8.01 -2.50 5.75
CA PHE A 280 -8.04 -2.55 4.29
C PHE A 280 -7.92 -1.16 3.68
N ALA A 281 -7.03 -1.02 2.71
CA ALA A 281 -6.79 0.22 1.99
C ALA A 281 -7.21 0.13 0.52
N TYR A 282 -7.94 1.14 0.05
CA TYR A 282 -8.33 1.35 -1.33
C TYR A 282 -7.44 2.45 -1.93
N THR A 283 -6.61 2.11 -2.91
CA THR A 283 -5.49 2.94 -3.35
C THR A 283 -5.38 3.00 -4.88
N PRO A 284 -6.24 3.78 -5.56
CA PRO A 284 -6.09 4.08 -6.97
C PRO A 284 -4.82 4.89 -7.28
N ASP A 285 -4.32 4.77 -8.51
CA ASP A 285 -3.32 5.68 -9.08
C ASP A 285 -3.94 7.05 -9.38
N ARG A 286 -3.11 8.00 -9.70
CA ARG A 286 -3.53 9.35 -10.09
C ARG A 286 -4.25 9.46 -11.45
N THR A 287 -4.41 8.37 -12.21
CA THR A 287 -4.91 8.42 -13.60
C THR A 287 -6.40 8.72 -13.72
N TRP A 288 -7.18 8.62 -12.64
CA TRP A 288 -8.61 8.97 -12.67
C TRP A 288 -8.85 10.46 -12.97
N LYS A 289 -9.91 10.76 -13.74
CA LYS A 289 -10.23 12.10 -14.22
C LYS A 289 -11.31 12.82 -13.42
N ALA A 290 -12.19 12.06 -12.78
CA ALA A 290 -13.26 12.59 -11.95
C ALA A 290 -13.35 11.78 -10.64
N PHE A 291 -13.93 12.36 -9.59
CA PHE A 291 -14.12 11.63 -8.34
C PHE A 291 -15.21 10.56 -8.51
N GLY A 292 -16.31 10.90 -9.16
CA GLY A 292 -17.39 10.01 -9.61
C GLY A 292 -18.21 9.39 -8.46
N GLN A 293 -19.16 8.58 -8.88
CA GLN A 293 -19.99 7.75 -8.00
C GLN A 293 -19.64 6.26 -8.21
N GLU A 294 -20.02 5.41 -7.25
CA GLU A 294 -19.90 3.98 -7.42
C GLU A 294 -20.73 3.52 -8.64
N GLY A 295 -20.10 2.78 -9.54
CA GLY A 295 -20.76 2.30 -10.76
C GLY A 295 -20.72 3.26 -11.93
N ASP A 296 -20.20 4.47 -11.76
CA ASP A 296 -20.05 5.43 -12.86
C ASP A 296 -18.98 4.99 -13.87
N ALA A 297 -19.04 5.70 -15.00
CA ALA A 297 -18.18 5.44 -16.13
C ALA A 297 -16.72 5.25 -15.74
N GLU A 298 -16.05 4.43 -16.50
CA GLU A 298 -14.63 4.13 -16.42
C GLU A 298 -13.78 5.37 -16.12
N ASN A 299 -12.79 5.21 -15.25
CA ASN A 299 -11.82 6.25 -14.93
C ASN A 299 -12.26 7.31 -13.91
N THR A 300 -13.13 6.93 -12.96
CA THR A 300 -13.38 7.74 -11.76
C THR A 300 -12.73 7.11 -10.52
N TYR A 301 -12.43 7.94 -9.52
CA TYR A 301 -11.84 7.48 -8.26
C TYR A 301 -12.70 6.39 -7.59
N LEU A 302 -14.01 6.55 -7.59
CA LEU A 302 -14.93 5.62 -6.91
C LEU A 302 -15.42 4.45 -7.79
N ALA A 303 -15.03 4.36 -9.06
CA ALA A 303 -15.51 3.31 -9.95
C ALA A 303 -15.29 1.88 -9.39
N CYS A 304 -14.13 1.65 -8.81
CA CYS A 304 -13.72 0.36 -8.23
C CYS A 304 -13.91 0.28 -6.71
N TYR A 305 -14.51 1.29 -6.06
CA TYR A 305 -14.67 1.34 -4.61
C TYR A 305 -15.62 0.24 -4.10
N PRO A 306 -15.17 -0.69 -3.25
CA PRO A 306 -15.96 -1.86 -2.86
C PRO A 306 -17.07 -1.56 -1.84
N GLY A 307 -17.09 -0.36 -1.28
CA GLY A 307 -18.04 0.08 -0.27
C GLY A 307 -17.44 0.28 1.11
N ASP A 308 -18.13 1.06 1.95
CA ASP A 308 -17.62 1.52 3.25
C ASP A 308 -17.31 0.40 4.23
N ALA A 309 -18.04 -0.71 4.16
CA ALA A 309 -17.79 -1.88 5.01
C ALA A 309 -16.48 -2.61 4.69
N TYR A 310 -15.87 -2.36 3.53
CA TYR A 310 -14.70 -3.07 3.04
C TYR A 310 -13.41 -2.26 3.05
N VAL A 311 -13.48 -0.97 3.42
CA VAL A 311 -12.36 -0.05 3.35
C VAL A 311 -12.23 0.71 4.66
N ASP A 312 -11.03 0.77 5.21
CA ASP A 312 -10.67 1.55 6.40
C ASP A 312 -9.87 2.81 5.99
N ILE A 313 -9.05 2.68 4.95
CA ILE A 313 -8.13 3.72 4.45
C ILE A 313 -8.41 3.96 2.97
N VAL A 314 -8.49 5.21 2.55
CA VAL A 314 -8.59 5.63 1.15
C VAL A 314 -7.34 6.42 0.76
N GLY A 315 -6.72 6.04 -0.35
CA GLY A 315 -5.41 6.55 -0.72
C GLY A 315 -5.31 7.07 -2.15
N LEU A 316 -4.13 7.56 -2.47
CA LEU A 316 -3.70 7.96 -3.80
C LEU A 316 -2.26 7.52 -4.00
N ASP A 317 -1.97 6.87 -5.12
CA ASP A 317 -0.61 6.63 -5.57
C ASP A 317 -0.28 7.71 -6.62
N ASP A 318 0.72 8.56 -6.34
CA ASP A 318 1.07 9.69 -7.22
C ASP A 318 2.59 9.93 -7.28
N TYR A 319 3.18 9.49 -8.38
CA TYR A 319 4.61 9.66 -8.66
C TYR A 319 4.94 10.93 -9.45
N SER A 320 4.03 11.89 -9.58
CA SER A 320 4.27 13.12 -10.32
C SER A 320 4.71 14.30 -9.45
N ILE A 321 4.70 14.13 -8.14
CA ILE A 321 5.04 15.20 -7.18
C ILE A 321 6.48 15.66 -7.42
N GLY A 322 6.65 16.98 -7.65
CA GLY A 322 7.97 17.58 -7.87
C GLY A 322 8.70 17.12 -9.14
N HIS A 323 7.98 16.64 -10.17
CA HIS A 323 8.61 16.15 -11.40
C HIS A 323 8.75 17.23 -12.48
N GLY A 324 9.86 17.15 -13.21
CA GLY A 324 10.12 17.99 -14.38
C GLY A 324 10.68 19.36 -14.04
N ASP A 325 10.44 20.34 -14.92
CA ASP A 325 10.76 21.75 -14.70
C ASP A 325 9.79 22.38 -13.68
N ASP A 326 10.06 23.62 -13.26
CA ASP A 326 9.27 24.28 -12.22
C ASP A 326 7.78 24.40 -12.62
N ALA A 327 7.48 24.67 -13.88
CA ALA A 327 6.10 24.79 -14.33
C ALA A 327 5.34 23.46 -14.25
N LYS A 328 6.00 22.35 -14.59
CA LYS A 328 5.42 21.00 -14.47
C LYS A 328 5.30 20.58 -13.02
N ALA A 329 6.29 20.88 -12.18
CA ALA A 329 6.26 20.56 -10.76
C ALA A 329 5.12 21.30 -10.05
N GLU A 330 4.89 22.59 -10.35
CA GLU A 330 3.78 23.36 -9.81
C GLU A 330 2.41 22.87 -10.35
N ALA A 331 2.32 22.51 -11.61
CA ALA A 331 1.09 21.94 -12.18
C ALA A 331 0.76 20.58 -11.52
N SER A 332 1.75 19.72 -11.33
CA SER A 332 1.59 18.44 -10.63
C SER A 332 1.20 18.65 -9.16
N PHE A 333 1.84 19.58 -8.47
CA PHE A 333 1.47 19.98 -7.11
C PHE A 333 0.00 20.38 -7.01
N ALA A 334 -0.45 21.29 -7.88
CA ALA A 334 -1.83 21.77 -7.88
C ALA A 334 -2.84 20.64 -8.12
N GLU A 335 -2.56 19.74 -9.06
CA GLU A 335 -3.44 18.61 -9.37
C GLU A 335 -3.45 17.57 -8.25
N THR A 336 -2.30 17.23 -7.67
CA THR A 336 -2.20 16.30 -6.53
C THR A 336 -2.97 16.85 -5.33
N VAL A 337 -2.78 18.12 -4.98
CA VAL A 337 -3.51 18.78 -3.89
C VAL A 337 -5.02 18.77 -4.14
N ARG A 338 -5.45 19.05 -5.37
CA ARG A 338 -6.89 18.99 -5.76
C ARG A 338 -7.46 17.60 -5.51
N LYS A 339 -6.75 16.55 -5.91
CA LYS A 339 -7.17 15.16 -5.72
C LYS A 339 -7.20 14.76 -4.25
N LEU A 340 -6.16 15.07 -3.51
CA LEU A 340 -6.08 14.74 -2.08
C LEU A 340 -7.11 15.49 -1.23
N ARG A 341 -7.50 16.71 -1.62
CA ARG A 341 -8.64 17.41 -0.99
C ARG A 341 -9.96 16.64 -1.14
N LEU A 342 -10.23 16.10 -2.32
CA LEU A 342 -11.43 15.29 -2.56
C LEU A 342 -11.40 14.00 -1.73
N ILE A 343 -10.26 13.32 -1.69
CA ILE A 343 -10.05 12.09 -0.90
C ILE A 343 -10.18 12.40 0.60
N SER A 344 -9.57 13.48 1.08
CA SER A 344 -9.66 13.90 2.48
C SER A 344 -11.11 14.22 2.91
N ALA A 345 -11.85 14.93 2.05
CA ALA A 345 -13.24 15.25 2.30
C ALA A 345 -14.13 13.98 2.32
N PHE A 346 -13.91 13.05 1.40
CA PHE A 346 -14.59 11.76 1.36
C PHE A 346 -14.28 10.93 2.61
N ALA A 347 -13.00 10.84 2.99
CA ALA A 347 -12.58 10.12 4.19
C ALA A 347 -13.24 10.69 5.46
N ALA A 348 -13.23 12.01 5.62
CA ALA A 348 -13.85 12.69 6.75
C ALA A 348 -15.36 12.44 6.82
N GLN A 349 -16.06 12.45 5.67
CA GLN A 349 -17.49 12.20 5.60
C GLN A 349 -17.85 10.76 5.96
N ARG A 350 -17.01 9.80 5.59
CA ARG A 350 -17.26 8.36 5.73
C ARG A 350 -16.57 7.74 6.95
N GLY A 351 -15.90 8.52 7.78
CA GLY A 351 -15.14 8.01 8.93
C GLY A 351 -13.93 7.16 8.54
N LYS A 352 -13.36 7.40 7.34
CA LYS A 352 -12.16 6.74 6.85
C LYS A 352 -10.90 7.53 7.19
N VAL A 353 -9.74 6.92 6.95
CA VAL A 353 -8.44 7.59 6.96
C VAL A 353 -8.04 7.89 5.53
N ALA A 354 -7.55 9.10 5.23
CA ALA A 354 -6.94 9.41 3.96
C ALA A 354 -5.41 9.34 4.05
N ALA A 355 -4.75 8.94 2.94
CA ALA A 355 -3.30 8.84 2.85
C ALA A 355 -2.78 9.09 1.42
N LEU A 356 -1.52 9.48 1.30
CA LEU A 356 -0.74 9.37 0.08
C LEU A 356 -0.02 8.02 0.15
N THR A 357 -0.57 7.04 -0.57
CA THR A 357 -0.21 5.63 -0.35
C THR A 357 0.99 5.15 -1.14
N GLU A 358 1.38 5.89 -2.18
CA GLU A 358 2.68 5.77 -2.83
C GLU A 358 3.09 7.09 -3.47
N THR A 359 4.37 7.41 -3.38
CA THR A 359 5.02 8.48 -4.14
C THR A 359 6.51 8.20 -4.26
N GLY A 360 7.22 8.97 -5.08
CA GLY A 360 8.66 8.84 -5.22
C GLY A 360 9.26 9.76 -6.26
N GLY A 361 10.57 9.91 -6.20
CA GLY A 361 11.33 10.84 -7.03
C GLY A 361 11.89 10.22 -8.31
N GLN A 362 11.05 9.70 -9.23
CA GLN A 362 11.51 9.02 -10.47
C GLN A 362 12.45 9.82 -11.36
N LYS A 363 12.37 11.15 -11.32
CA LYS A 363 13.27 12.07 -12.04
C LYS A 363 13.62 13.18 -11.07
N LYS A 364 14.62 12.90 -10.28
CA LYS A 364 14.98 13.61 -9.06
C LYS A 364 15.19 15.09 -9.29
N ARG A 365 14.39 15.86 -8.63
CA ARG A 365 14.67 17.24 -8.27
C ARG A 365 15.33 17.23 -6.90
N ASP A 366 16.24 18.16 -6.67
CA ASP A 366 16.88 18.31 -5.38
C ASP A 366 15.92 18.80 -4.27
N ASP A 367 14.75 19.32 -4.66
CA ASP A 367 13.70 19.87 -3.81
C ASP A 367 12.42 18.99 -3.75
N PHE A 368 12.52 17.70 -4.03
CA PHE A 368 11.37 16.76 -3.97
C PHE A 368 10.66 16.80 -2.61
N TRP A 369 11.41 16.82 -1.53
CA TRP A 369 10.87 16.81 -0.18
C TRP A 369 10.16 18.11 0.21
N VAL A 370 10.60 19.24 -0.35
CA VAL A 370 9.85 20.51 -0.26
C VAL A 370 8.48 20.36 -0.89
N TYR A 371 8.39 19.81 -2.11
CA TYR A 371 7.10 19.57 -2.78
C TYR A 371 6.21 18.59 -2.02
N LEU A 372 6.78 17.47 -1.55
CA LEU A 372 6.03 16.50 -0.75
C LEU A 372 5.44 17.15 0.52
N HIS A 373 6.25 17.89 1.25
CA HIS A 373 5.77 18.59 2.45
C HIS A 373 4.67 19.61 2.13
N ARG A 374 4.82 20.39 1.06
CA ARG A 374 3.79 21.34 0.58
C ARG A 374 2.48 20.63 0.27
N VAL A 375 2.54 19.46 -0.36
CA VAL A 375 1.34 18.64 -0.65
C VAL A 375 0.68 18.18 0.65
N MET A 376 1.46 17.60 1.57
CA MET A 376 0.96 17.03 2.81
C MET A 376 0.34 18.08 3.77
N THR A 377 0.83 19.32 3.69
CA THR A 377 0.38 20.43 4.56
C THR A 377 -0.53 21.43 3.86
N ALA A 378 -0.90 21.17 2.60
CA ALA A 378 -1.77 22.07 1.84
C ALA A 378 -3.13 22.24 2.52
N GLU A 379 -3.72 23.44 2.44
CA GLU A 379 -5.04 23.71 2.98
C GLU A 379 -6.07 22.73 2.42
N GLY A 380 -6.86 22.11 3.30
CA GLY A 380 -7.90 21.14 2.94
C GLY A 380 -7.38 19.72 2.65
N VAL A 381 -6.08 19.47 2.73
CA VAL A 381 -5.49 18.13 2.71
C VAL A 381 -5.35 17.64 4.16
N GLN A 382 -5.89 16.45 4.45
CA GLN A 382 -5.89 15.81 5.76
C GLN A 382 -5.53 14.35 5.61
N LEU A 383 -4.25 14.04 5.73
CA LEU A 383 -3.70 12.71 5.49
C LEU A 383 -3.02 12.18 6.75
N ALA A 384 -3.15 10.88 7.00
CA ALA A 384 -2.46 10.24 8.12
C ALA A 384 -0.99 9.94 7.82
N PHE A 385 -0.67 9.63 6.57
CA PHE A 385 0.70 9.28 6.17
C PHE A 385 0.97 9.54 4.69
N ALA A 386 2.27 9.58 4.35
CA ALA A 386 2.79 9.51 2.99
C ALA A 386 3.83 8.39 2.91
N ASP A 387 3.66 7.46 1.95
CA ASP A 387 4.67 6.46 1.64
C ASP A 387 5.59 6.91 0.50
N THR A 388 6.88 6.79 0.73
CA THR A 388 7.90 7.02 -0.30
C THR A 388 8.48 5.69 -0.75
N TRP A 389 8.31 5.39 -2.04
CA TRP A 389 8.75 4.12 -2.61
C TRP A 389 10.28 4.01 -2.67
N GLY A 390 10.79 2.82 -2.37
CA GLY A 390 12.21 2.50 -2.44
C GLY A 390 12.70 2.11 -3.85
N GLY A 391 13.97 1.75 -3.96
CA GLY A 391 14.58 1.24 -5.20
C GLY A 391 14.71 2.29 -6.30
N VAL A 392 14.45 1.89 -7.56
CA VAL A 392 14.61 2.76 -8.74
C VAL A 392 13.62 3.94 -8.79
N TYR A 393 12.53 3.84 -8.06
CA TYR A 393 11.56 4.91 -7.86
C TYR A 393 11.85 5.71 -6.60
N GLY A 394 12.97 5.36 -5.96
CA GLY A 394 13.31 5.80 -4.63
C GLY A 394 13.68 7.26 -4.54
N THR A 395 13.60 7.70 -3.32
CA THR A 395 13.83 9.08 -2.91
C THR A 395 15.18 9.24 -2.23
N LEU A 396 16.07 8.23 -2.28
CA LEU A 396 17.41 8.36 -1.72
C LEU A 396 18.14 9.51 -2.40
N PRO A 397 18.81 10.40 -1.63
CA PRO A 397 19.53 11.53 -2.17
C PRO A 397 20.64 11.08 -3.11
N GLU A 398 20.78 11.79 -4.24
CA GLU A 398 21.87 11.58 -5.20
C GLU A 398 22.85 12.75 -5.21
N THR A 399 22.45 13.88 -4.63
CA THR A 399 23.24 15.11 -4.55
C THR A 399 23.28 15.63 -3.12
N PRO A 400 24.29 16.45 -2.76
CA PRO A 400 24.28 17.11 -1.45
C PRO A 400 23.07 18.00 -1.20
N ALA A 401 22.49 18.58 -2.26
CA ALA A 401 21.29 19.42 -2.15
C ALA A 401 20.07 18.57 -1.82
N SER A 402 19.86 17.43 -2.50
CA SER A 402 18.76 16.51 -2.20
C SER A 402 18.91 15.86 -0.82
N GLU A 403 20.14 15.58 -0.35
CA GLU A 403 20.38 15.13 1.03
C GLU A 403 19.98 16.18 2.06
N GLN A 404 20.33 17.43 1.80
CA GLN A 404 19.95 18.54 2.68
C GLN A 404 18.44 18.71 2.75
N ASP A 405 17.75 18.59 1.61
CA ASP A 405 16.29 18.68 1.53
C ASP A 405 15.62 17.54 2.33
N GLU A 406 16.09 16.29 2.19
CA GLU A 406 15.56 15.16 2.94
C GLU A 406 15.77 15.30 4.45
N ARG A 407 16.98 15.71 4.88
CA ARG A 407 17.27 15.97 6.30
C ARG A 407 16.40 17.10 6.86
N ALA A 408 16.18 18.15 6.07
CA ALA A 408 15.30 19.25 6.44
C ALA A 408 13.83 18.77 6.56
N PHE A 409 13.37 17.94 5.64
CA PHE A 409 12.05 17.32 5.69
C PHE A 409 11.87 16.48 6.95
N ALA A 410 12.80 15.57 7.25
CA ALA A 410 12.72 14.68 8.40
C ALA A 410 12.68 15.42 9.76
N ARG A 411 13.16 16.66 9.81
CA ARG A 411 13.19 17.50 11.02
C ARG A 411 11.95 18.39 11.18
N ARG A 412 11.05 18.41 10.22
CA ARG A 412 9.81 19.20 10.32
C ARG A 412 8.91 18.66 11.42
N PRO A 413 8.29 19.52 12.23
CA PRO A 413 7.45 19.08 13.36
C PRO A 413 6.21 18.32 12.92
N GLU A 414 5.76 18.48 11.68
CA GLU A 414 4.62 17.78 11.12
C GLU A 414 4.97 16.34 10.72
N VAL A 415 6.24 16.01 10.50
CA VAL A 415 6.71 14.68 10.09
C VAL A 415 6.89 13.78 11.31
N LEU A 416 6.03 12.79 11.43
CA LEU A 416 6.03 11.87 12.55
C LEU A 416 6.95 10.68 12.27
N LEU A 417 7.98 10.56 13.07
CA LEU A 417 8.92 9.44 13.12
C LEU A 417 8.85 8.77 14.50
N GLU A 418 9.64 7.73 14.70
CA GLU A 418 9.71 6.95 15.94
C GLU A 418 9.86 7.84 17.18
N SER A 419 8.93 7.67 18.09
CA SER A 419 8.95 8.16 19.46
C SER A 419 7.87 7.45 20.27
N PRO A 420 7.94 7.40 21.60
CA PRO A 420 6.89 6.80 22.42
C PRO A 420 5.50 7.41 22.18
N ALA A 421 5.42 8.71 21.89
CA ALA A 421 4.17 9.40 21.61
C ALA A 421 3.57 9.01 20.24
N ASN A 422 4.41 8.66 19.27
CA ASN A 422 4.00 8.32 17.91
C ASN A 422 3.74 6.83 17.71
N ALA A 423 4.27 5.95 18.56
CA ALA A 423 4.15 4.51 18.48
C ALA A 423 2.68 4.04 18.48
N PHE A 424 2.36 3.02 17.69
CA PHE A 424 1.02 2.44 17.56
C PHE A 424 0.70 1.40 18.64
N ARG A 425 1.72 0.80 19.22
CA ARG A 425 1.60 -0.22 20.29
C ARG A 425 1.28 0.42 21.65
#